data_de7dd7c73538eff25d5fc46397730143
#
_entry.id   de7dd7c73538eff25d5fc46397730143
#
_cell.length_a   1.000
_cell.length_b   1.000
_cell.length_c   1.000
_cell.angle_alpha   90.00
_cell.angle_beta   90.00
_cell.angle_gamma   90.00
#
_symmetry.space_group_name_H-M   'P 1'
#
loop_
_entity.id
_entity.type
_entity.pdbx_description
1 polymer ?
#
loop_
_entity_poly.entity_id
_entity_poly.type
_entity_poly.pdbx_seq_one_letter_code
_entity_poly.pdbx_strand_id
1 'polypeptide(L)'
;MKAVLISDTTALGILVARPEPAWRVRLTGLRNKDLVAPDYGAMHVAASLKAAGFDVQVVNMVADIHDRVELFREPNTEPDEYSGSEIAGTWAADASRKHLFDTLRNVGPDIILVSMSVYNLALFVRQLLGEIKQACPDALLVTGGIYATMNADEVFADGHADVVVRGEGEVTCVEMFASIAAGKSLRDVAGISFRDNGAVVRNRPREPIAELDSLPHPYTVSDEFRIGRRFELRSELLPHGDWIPGAGFLTSRGCPEGCTFCLDPALNNRRTRFHSPAYVRNVLDYCAANFRSEAGSFFFGDATFTMNSKRLGKLLALLDGLPFSYQIQTRADYLNPGIVKALANANFTTVAIGAESFNEEILQEVAGKRLSVASVLDAARDVREAGMFPMLTFIVGLPGETRDSIWRTVDMLKENGIETATFFPLVVFKGTALFEQFAQRCSPEEREPLRLNPFSEEFLFASDEFPTAEELTGFTQTVNTAFCQGRITGS
;
A
#
# COMPACT_ATOMS: atom_id res chain seq x y z
N MET A 1 -27.52 8.15 13.33
CA MET A 1 -26.08 8.40 13.31
C MET A 1 -25.62 8.32 11.86
N LYS A 2 -25.07 9.39 11.34
CA LYS A 2 -24.56 9.47 9.97
C LYS A 2 -23.05 9.41 10.00
N ALA A 3 -22.44 8.63 9.12
CA ALA A 3 -21.00 8.52 9.08
C ALA A 3 -20.47 8.70 7.65
N VAL A 4 -19.30 9.29 7.53
CA VAL A 4 -18.54 9.39 6.28
C VAL A 4 -17.18 8.72 6.47
N LEU A 5 -16.81 7.82 5.57
CA LEU A 5 -15.49 7.23 5.48
C LEU A 5 -14.72 7.86 4.33
N ILE A 6 -13.57 8.43 4.64
CA ILE A 6 -12.64 9.02 3.68
C ILE A 6 -11.48 8.04 3.49
N SER A 7 -11.28 7.59 2.26
CA SER A 7 -10.23 6.63 1.90
C SER A 7 -9.35 7.17 0.79
N ASP A 8 -8.24 6.50 0.57
CA ASP A 8 -7.30 6.79 -0.51
C ASP A 8 -6.87 8.26 -0.57
N THR A 9 -6.54 8.84 0.59
CA THR A 9 -6.12 10.23 0.73
C THR A 9 -4.76 10.52 0.06
N THR A 10 -4.08 9.47 -0.36
CA THR A 10 -2.71 9.46 -0.89
C THR A 10 -2.52 10.35 -2.11
N ALA A 11 -3.45 10.30 -3.06
CA ALA A 11 -3.30 11.02 -4.32
C ALA A 11 -3.36 12.54 -4.15
N LEU A 12 -4.16 13.03 -3.20
CA LEU A 12 -4.29 14.47 -2.95
C LEU A 12 -2.99 15.06 -2.41
N GLY A 13 -2.29 14.35 -1.52
CA GLY A 13 -1.02 14.78 -0.96
C GLY A 13 0.08 14.87 -2.01
N ILE A 14 0.12 13.94 -2.96
CA ILE A 14 1.09 13.97 -4.06
C ILE A 14 0.84 15.17 -4.98
N LEU A 15 -0.41 15.53 -5.22
CA LEU A 15 -0.76 16.63 -6.13
C LEU A 15 -0.65 18.02 -5.49
N VAL A 16 -0.91 18.17 -4.20
CA VAL A 16 -0.93 19.47 -3.50
C VAL A 16 0.43 19.85 -2.91
N ALA A 17 1.31 18.90 -2.64
CA ALA A 17 2.51 19.12 -1.84
C ALA A 17 3.72 19.70 -2.58
N ARG A 18 3.69 19.99 -3.90
CA ARG A 18 4.87 20.47 -4.65
C ARG A 18 4.55 21.54 -5.69
N PRO A 19 4.87 22.80 -5.44
CA PRO A 19 4.69 23.87 -6.41
C PRO A 19 5.95 24.15 -7.24
N GLU A 20 6.56 23.20 -7.98
CA GLU A 20 7.66 23.55 -8.91
C GLU A 20 8.05 22.43 -9.93
N PRO A 21 8.76 22.72 -11.03
CA PRO A 21 8.67 22.03 -12.34
C PRO A 21 9.18 20.58 -12.42
N ALA A 22 9.66 19.99 -11.35
CA ALA A 22 10.02 18.55 -11.30
C ALA A 22 8.80 17.60 -11.45
N TRP A 23 7.61 18.14 -11.53
CA TRP A 23 6.33 17.42 -11.66
C TRP A 23 6.10 16.81 -13.03
N ARG A 24 6.60 17.46 -14.08
CA ARG A 24 6.32 17.05 -15.47
C ARG A 24 6.68 15.60 -15.75
N VAL A 25 7.74 15.13 -15.14
CA VAL A 25 8.22 13.74 -15.33
C VAL A 25 7.48 12.73 -14.47
N ARG A 26 6.75 13.15 -13.43
CA ARG A 26 6.19 12.24 -12.41
C ARG A 26 4.71 11.99 -12.46
N LEU A 27 3.92 12.85 -13.07
CA LEU A 27 2.53 12.49 -13.42
C LEU A 27 2.51 11.33 -14.43
N THR A 28 3.50 11.23 -15.29
CA THR A 28 3.70 10.05 -16.15
C THR A 28 4.09 8.79 -15.36
N GLY A 29 4.83 8.92 -14.26
CA GLY A 29 5.16 7.80 -13.36
C GLY A 29 4.04 7.44 -12.37
N LEU A 30 3.17 8.38 -12.01
CA LEU A 30 1.97 8.17 -11.21
C LEU A 30 0.84 7.49 -12.02
N ARG A 31 0.97 7.40 -13.33
CA ARG A 31 -0.05 6.86 -14.22
C ARG A 31 -0.55 5.49 -13.82
N ASN A 32 0.22 4.69 -13.08
CA ASN A 32 -0.06 3.28 -13.16
C ASN A 32 0.01 2.45 -11.86
N LYS A 33 0.68 2.82 -10.80
CA LYS A 33 0.79 1.94 -9.61
C LYS A 33 0.10 2.45 -8.35
N ASP A 34 0.24 3.74 -8.08
CA ASP A 34 -0.16 4.27 -6.76
C ASP A 34 -1.62 4.74 -6.71
N LEU A 35 -2.24 4.96 -7.89
CA LEU A 35 -3.62 5.40 -8.02
C LEU A 35 -4.64 4.26 -8.14
N VAL A 36 -4.19 3.01 -8.34
CA VAL A 36 -5.07 1.91 -8.74
C VAL A 36 -5.34 0.90 -7.62
N ALA A 37 -4.42 0.73 -6.67
CA ALA A 37 -4.66 -0.19 -5.56
C ALA A 37 -5.74 0.37 -4.62
N PRO A 38 -6.86 -0.34 -4.42
CA PRO A 38 -7.88 0.10 -3.48
C PRO A 38 -7.35 0.02 -2.04
N ASP A 39 -7.83 0.92 -1.17
CA ASP A 39 -7.59 0.81 0.27
C ASP A 39 -8.39 -0.37 0.83
N TYR A 40 -7.79 -1.56 0.81
CA TYR A 40 -8.44 -2.79 1.29
C TYR A 40 -8.82 -2.69 2.77
N GLY A 41 -8.05 -1.98 3.58
CA GLY A 41 -8.36 -1.76 4.98
C GLY A 41 -9.66 -0.96 5.14
N ALA A 42 -9.80 0.15 4.41
CA ALA A 42 -11.01 0.96 4.41
C ALA A 42 -12.22 0.18 3.85
N MET A 43 -12.03 -0.62 2.79
CA MET A 43 -13.10 -1.47 2.24
C MET A 43 -13.60 -2.50 3.27
N HIS A 44 -12.71 -3.18 3.97
CA HIS A 44 -13.09 -4.13 5.01
C HIS A 44 -13.82 -3.46 6.18
N VAL A 45 -13.36 -2.27 6.61
CA VAL A 45 -14.05 -1.49 7.65
C VAL A 45 -15.45 -1.07 7.19
N ALA A 46 -15.58 -0.54 5.96
CA ALA A 46 -16.88 -0.14 5.40
C ALA A 46 -17.84 -1.34 5.29
N ALA A 47 -17.36 -2.48 4.75
CA ALA A 47 -18.14 -3.70 4.63
C ALA A 47 -18.61 -4.20 6.01
N SER A 48 -17.74 -4.15 7.02
CA SER A 48 -18.07 -4.58 8.38
C SER A 48 -19.10 -3.68 9.03
N LEU A 49 -18.99 -2.36 8.86
CA LEU A 49 -19.96 -1.39 9.37
C LEU A 49 -21.33 -1.56 8.69
N LYS A 50 -21.36 -1.72 7.36
CA LYS A 50 -22.61 -1.98 6.61
C LYS A 50 -23.25 -3.29 7.03
N ALA A 51 -22.49 -4.36 7.19
CA ALA A 51 -22.99 -5.66 7.65
C ALA A 51 -23.57 -5.58 9.07
N ALA A 52 -23.06 -4.68 9.91
CA ALA A 52 -23.60 -4.40 11.24
C ALA A 52 -24.80 -3.43 11.24
N GLY A 53 -25.28 -3.01 10.06
CA GLY A 53 -26.45 -2.12 9.92
C GLY A 53 -26.17 -0.63 10.07
N PHE A 54 -24.90 -0.21 10.00
CA PHE A 54 -24.55 1.20 10.00
C PHE A 54 -24.50 1.75 8.56
N ASP A 55 -25.09 2.92 8.35
CA ASP A 55 -25.03 3.63 7.08
C ASP A 55 -23.75 4.48 7.03
N VAL A 56 -22.88 4.16 6.08
CA VAL A 56 -21.57 4.82 5.90
C VAL A 56 -21.44 5.26 4.46
N GLN A 57 -21.38 6.56 4.25
CA GLN A 57 -21.04 7.10 2.92
C GLN A 57 -19.52 7.10 2.74
N VAL A 58 -19.06 6.64 1.59
CA VAL A 58 -17.63 6.59 1.25
C VAL A 58 -17.25 7.75 0.33
N VAL A 59 -16.16 8.43 0.63
CA VAL A 59 -15.47 9.35 -0.28
C VAL A 59 -14.10 8.77 -0.60
N ASN A 60 -13.97 8.17 -1.78
CA ASN A 60 -12.71 7.66 -2.29
C ASN A 60 -12.02 8.75 -3.11
N MET A 61 -11.01 9.40 -2.54
CA MET A 61 -10.36 10.56 -3.14
C MET A 61 -9.55 10.20 -4.38
N VAL A 62 -8.95 9.02 -4.44
CA VAL A 62 -8.21 8.53 -5.62
C VAL A 62 -9.16 8.30 -6.79
N ALA A 63 -10.26 7.59 -6.55
CA ALA A 63 -11.25 7.34 -7.58
C ALA A 63 -11.88 8.66 -8.09
N ASP A 64 -12.09 9.62 -7.20
CA ASP A 64 -12.65 10.92 -7.53
C ASP A 64 -11.69 11.75 -8.40
N ILE A 65 -10.40 11.75 -8.12
CA ILE A 65 -9.38 12.38 -8.94
C ILE A 65 -9.28 11.70 -10.31
N HIS A 66 -9.24 10.37 -10.33
CA HIS A 66 -9.16 9.59 -11.56
C HIS A 66 -10.33 9.87 -12.50
N ASP A 67 -11.57 9.81 -11.99
CA ASP A 67 -12.77 10.12 -12.77
C ASP A 67 -12.74 11.54 -13.36
N ARG A 68 -12.12 12.50 -12.66
CA ARG A 68 -12.01 13.89 -13.12
C ARG A 68 -10.92 14.09 -14.15
N VAL A 69 -9.78 13.41 -14.01
CA VAL A 69 -8.69 13.45 -15.00
C VAL A 69 -9.13 12.82 -16.32
N GLU A 70 -9.89 11.73 -16.28
CA GLU A 70 -10.44 11.10 -17.48
C GLU A 70 -11.41 12.00 -18.27
N LEU A 71 -12.15 12.88 -17.59
CA LEU A 71 -13.05 13.84 -18.25
C LEU A 71 -12.32 14.87 -19.13
N PHE A 72 -11.00 15.05 -18.95
CA PHE A 72 -10.15 15.95 -19.77
C PHE A 72 -9.34 15.22 -20.84
N ARG A 73 -9.53 13.91 -20.97
CA ARG A 73 -8.89 13.16 -22.05
C ARG A 73 -9.55 13.52 -23.37
N GLU A 74 -8.86 14.28 -24.19
CA GLU A 74 -9.31 14.48 -25.56
C GLU A 74 -9.27 13.15 -26.32
N PRO A 75 -10.33 12.81 -27.11
CA PRO A 75 -10.49 11.49 -27.73
C PRO A 75 -9.49 11.23 -28.86
N ASN A 76 -8.33 11.68 -28.93
CA ASN A 76 -7.30 11.37 -29.93
C ASN A 76 -5.88 11.84 -29.55
N THR A 77 -5.62 12.13 -28.27
CA THR A 77 -4.26 12.49 -27.83
C THR A 77 -3.49 11.23 -27.48
N GLU A 78 -2.34 11.05 -28.12
CA GLU A 78 -1.36 10.03 -27.76
C GLU A 78 -0.92 10.22 -26.29
N PRO A 79 -0.62 9.12 -25.57
CA PRO A 79 -0.30 9.16 -24.14
C PRO A 79 0.86 10.07 -23.72
N ASP A 80 1.72 10.47 -24.67
CA ASP A 80 2.94 11.24 -24.39
C ASP A 80 2.78 12.76 -24.48
N GLU A 81 1.63 13.29 -24.93
CA GLU A 81 1.38 14.72 -25.04
C GLU A 81 0.58 15.32 -23.87
N TYR A 82 0.97 15.01 -22.64
CA TYR A 82 0.35 15.59 -21.44
C TYR A 82 0.95 16.93 -21.01
N SER A 83 1.10 17.89 -21.92
CA SER A 83 1.45 19.26 -21.52
C SER A 83 0.30 20.01 -20.81
N GLY A 84 -0.95 19.50 -20.93
CA GLY A 84 -2.10 19.99 -20.15
C GLY A 84 -2.30 19.33 -18.80
N SER A 85 -1.52 18.32 -18.44
CA SER A 85 -1.79 17.45 -17.30
C SER A 85 -1.44 18.05 -15.92
N GLU A 86 -0.55 19.05 -15.84
CA GLU A 86 -0.24 19.74 -14.58
C GLU A 86 -1.45 20.53 -14.08
N ILE A 87 -2.07 21.28 -14.97
CA ILE A 87 -3.28 22.06 -14.66
C ILE A 87 -4.44 21.12 -14.36
N ALA A 88 -4.58 20.04 -15.12
CA ALA A 88 -5.62 19.04 -14.92
C ALA A 88 -5.42 18.28 -13.59
N GLY A 89 -4.18 17.92 -13.22
CA GLY A 89 -3.87 17.25 -11.96
C GLY A 89 -4.16 18.10 -10.73
N THR A 90 -3.72 19.35 -10.71
CA THR A 90 -3.99 20.30 -9.62
C THR A 90 -5.48 20.59 -9.53
N TRP A 91 -6.13 20.82 -10.66
CA TRP A 91 -7.57 21.06 -10.70
C TRP A 91 -8.37 19.83 -10.22
N ALA A 92 -7.99 18.63 -10.61
CA ALA A 92 -8.65 17.41 -10.17
C ALA A 92 -8.51 17.21 -8.66
N ALA A 93 -7.35 17.53 -8.09
CA ALA A 93 -7.11 17.48 -6.65
C ALA A 93 -7.97 18.53 -5.90
N ASP A 94 -8.02 19.77 -6.39
CA ASP A 94 -8.85 20.83 -5.81
C ASP A 94 -10.33 20.49 -5.93
N ALA A 95 -10.75 19.94 -7.06
CA ALA A 95 -12.14 19.52 -7.28
C ALA A 95 -12.52 18.33 -6.41
N SER A 96 -11.63 17.35 -6.21
CA SER A 96 -11.85 16.22 -5.29
C SER A 96 -11.92 16.72 -3.84
N ARG A 97 -11.04 17.62 -3.44
CA ARG A 97 -11.07 18.25 -2.12
C ARG A 97 -12.37 19.05 -1.93
N LYS A 98 -12.78 19.82 -2.93
CA LYS A 98 -14.06 20.52 -2.91
C LYS A 98 -15.22 19.54 -2.77
N HIS A 99 -15.22 18.44 -3.52
CA HIS A 99 -16.24 17.39 -3.42
C HIS A 99 -16.29 16.77 -2.03
N LEU A 100 -15.15 16.50 -1.40
CA LEU A 100 -15.09 16.04 -0.03
C LEU A 100 -15.81 16.99 0.92
N PHE A 101 -15.46 18.27 0.90
CA PHE A 101 -16.06 19.26 1.81
C PHE A 101 -17.53 19.56 1.48
N ASP A 102 -17.93 19.52 0.21
CA ASP A 102 -19.34 19.59 -0.17
C ASP A 102 -20.12 18.39 0.37
N THR A 103 -19.55 17.18 0.28
CA THR A 103 -20.15 15.97 0.83
C THR A 103 -20.29 16.07 2.35
N LEU A 104 -19.25 16.47 3.08
CA LEU A 104 -19.31 16.63 4.54
C LEU A 104 -20.39 17.64 4.95
N ARG A 105 -20.49 18.79 4.25
CA ARG A 105 -21.52 19.77 4.53
C ARG A 105 -22.94 19.25 4.25
N ASN A 106 -23.12 18.51 3.18
CA ASN A 106 -24.43 17.98 2.78
C ASN A 106 -24.90 16.85 3.68
N VAL A 107 -23.98 15.97 4.09
CA VAL A 107 -24.28 14.84 4.99
C VAL A 107 -24.49 15.31 6.42
N GLY A 108 -23.68 16.25 6.90
CA GLY A 108 -23.63 16.65 8.31
C GLY A 108 -23.36 15.43 9.20
N PRO A 109 -22.18 14.79 9.07
CA PRO A 109 -21.91 13.52 9.73
C PRO A 109 -21.73 13.68 11.24
N ASP A 110 -22.18 12.68 12.01
CA ASP A 110 -21.85 12.53 13.42
C ASP A 110 -20.46 11.96 13.65
N ILE A 111 -19.98 11.11 12.68
CA ILE A 111 -18.68 10.47 12.72
C ILE A 111 -18.00 10.59 11.33
N ILE A 112 -16.74 10.95 11.34
CA ILE A 112 -15.89 10.96 10.16
C ILE A 112 -14.72 10.01 10.39
N LEU A 113 -14.57 9.00 9.52
CA LEU A 113 -13.45 8.08 9.56
C LEU A 113 -12.46 8.46 8.44
N VAL A 114 -11.17 8.55 8.77
CA VAL A 114 -10.11 8.85 7.80
C VAL A 114 -9.08 7.74 7.82
N SER A 115 -8.85 7.10 6.68
CA SER A 115 -7.81 6.09 6.53
C SER A 115 -6.43 6.73 6.36
N MET A 116 -5.47 6.30 7.18
CA MET A 116 -4.06 6.68 7.13
C MET A 116 -3.22 5.41 6.90
N SER A 117 -3.37 4.80 5.75
CA SER A 117 -2.71 3.54 5.40
C SER A 117 -1.33 3.73 4.77
N VAL A 118 -1.01 4.91 4.25
CA VAL A 118 0.24 5.19 3.57
C VAL A 118 1.08 6.19 4.35
N TYR A 119 2.33 5.81 4.60
CA TYR A 119 3.26 6.60 5.37
C TYR A 119 3.69 7.90 4.67
N ASN A 120 4.01 7.84 3.39
CA ASN A 120 4.63 8.97 2.66
C ASN A 120 3.81 10.27 2.62
N LEU A 121 2.60 10.27 3.15
CA LEU A 121 1.67 11.42 3.12
C LEU A 121 1.03 11.71 4.47
N ALA A 122 1.59 11.14 5.52
CA ALA A 122 1.04 11.28 6.87
C ALA A 122 0.84 12.74 7.28
N LEU A 123 1.82 13.62 7.04
CA LEU A 123 1.69 15.04 7.37
C LEU A 123 0.58 15.73 6.57
N PHE A 124 0.43 15.38 5.29
CA PHE A 124 -0.67 15.91 4.50
C PHE A 124 -2.03 15.45 5.06
N VAL A 125 -2.18 14.17 5.41
CA VAL A 125 -3.42 13.68 6.00
C VAL A 125 -3.67 14.32 7.35
N ARG A 126 -2.64 14.57 8.16
CA ARG A 126 -2.76 15.31 9.42
C ARG A 126 -3.27 16.74 9.20
N GLN A 127 -2.78 17.44 8.19
CA GLN A 127 -3.32 18.77 7.80
C GLN A 127 -4.78 18.67 7.38
N LEU A 128 -5.13 17.66 6.56
CA LEU A 128 -6.51 17.40 6.15
C LEU A 128 -7.43 17.13 7.35
N LEU A 129 -6.96 16.41 8.39
CA LEU A 129 -7.72 16.23 9.64
C LEU A 129 -8.05 17.58 10.29
N GLY A 130 -7.12 18.53 10.29
CA GLY A 130 -7.35 19.89 10.81
C GLY A 130 -8.44 20.63 10.04
N GLU A 131 -8.42 20.56 8.72
CA GLU A 131 -9.43 21.18 7.87
C GLU A 131 -10.81 20.55 8.03
N ILE A 132 -10.85 19.21 8.12
CA ILE A 132 -12.08 18.46 8.39
C ILE A 132 -12.66 18.85 9.75
N LYS A 133 -11.82 18.95 10.79
CA LYS A 133 -12.26 19.35 12.12
C LYS A 133 -12.79 20.79 12.15
N GLN A 134 -12.19 21.69 11.37
CA GLN A 134 -12.72 23.06 11.22
C GLN A 134 -14.07 23.08 10.49
N ALA A 135 -14.24 22.26 9.46
CA ALA A 135 -15.48 22.20 8.67
C ALA A 135 -16.63 21.49 9.43
N CYS A 136 -16.29 20.53 10.28
CA CYS A 136 -17.25 19.69 11.04
C CYS A 136 -16.81 19.60 12.50
N PRO A 137 -16.88 20.70 13.29
CA PRO A 137 -16.34 20.76 14.65
C PRO A 137 -17.01 19.77 15.63
N ASP A 138 -18.30 19.50 15.41
CA ASP A 138 -19.11 18.64 16.27
C ASP A 138 -19.00 17.16 15.90
N ALA A 139 -18.47 16.83 14.72
CA ALA A 139 -18.28 15.44 14.32
C ALA A 139 -17.13 14.79 15.09
N LEU A 140 -17.33 13.54 15.48
CA LEU A 140 -16.26 12.71 16.03
C LEU A 140 -15.29 12.33 14.91
N LEU A 141 -14.08 12.86 14.95
CA LEU A 141 -13.04 12.60 13.95
C LEU A 141 -12.19 11.40 14.36
N VAL A 142 -12.34 10.31 13.61
CA VAL A 142 -11.72 9.02 13.85
C VAL A 142 -10.68 8.77 12.74
N THR A 143 -9.48 8.35 13.10
CA THR A 143 -8.49 7.91 12.12
C THR A 143 -7.98 6.50 12.44
N GLY A 144 -7.51 5.79 11.44
CA GLY A 144 -6.98 4.43 11.55
C GLY A 144 -6.06 4.11 10.38
N GLY A 145 -5.64 2.87 10.30
CA GLY A 145 -4.68 2.40 9.31
C GLY A 145 -3.28 2.21 9.89
N ILE A 146 -2.33 1.80 9.04
CA ILE A 146 -0.99 1.41 9.49
C ILE A 146 -0.25 2.59 10.15
N TYR A 147 -0.26 3.76 9.50
CA TYR A 147 0.41 4.93 10.07
C TYR A 147 -0.18 5.32 11.42
N ALA A 148 -1.50 5.49 11.50
CA ALA A 148 -2.17 5.86 12.74
C ALA A 148 -1.96 4.84 13.87
N THR A 149 -1.83 3.55 13.53
CA THR A 149 -1.51 2.48 14.48
C THR A 149 -0.12 2.66 15.09
N MET A 150 0.88 2.93 14.26
CA MET A 150 2.28 3.02 14.69
C MET A 150 2.62 4.39 15.31
N ASN A 151 1.93 5.45 14.91
CA ASN A 151 2.23 6.84 15.27
C ASN A 151 1.04 7.54 15.96
N ALA A 152 0.30 6.82 16.80
CA ALA A 152 -0.90 7.37 17.44
C ALA A 152 -0.64 8.63 18.26
N ASP A 153 0.54 8.75 18.88
CA ASP A 153 0.94 9.91 19.68
C ASP A 153 1.12 11.16 18.84
N GLU A 154 1.78 11.00 17.70
CA GLU A 154 2.00 12.07 16.73
C GLU A 154 0.66 12.55 16.14
N VAL A 155 -0.25 11.62 15.83
CA VAL A 155 -1.60 11.94 15.36
C VAL A 155 -2.38 12.73 16.39
N PHE A 156 -2.25 12.40 17.69
CA PHE A 156 -2.88 13.18 18.75
C PHE A 156 -2.20 14.51 19.03
N ALA A 157 -0.91 14.65 18.78
CA ALA A 157 -0.17 15.88 19.06
C ALA A 157 -0.75 17.11 18.34
N ASP A 158 -1.31 16.93 17.14
CA ASP A 158 -1.93 18.01 16.37
C ASP A 158 -3.27 18.48 16.93
N GLY A 159 -3.88 17.71 17.81
CA GLY A 159 -5.14 18.09 18.45
C GLY A 159 -6.41 17.88 17.62
N HIS A 160 -6.31 17.37 16.40
CA HIS A 160 -7.44 17.26 15.48
C HIS A 160 -8.22 15.95 15.60
N ALA A 161 -7.52 14.81 15.74
CA ALA A 161 -8.17 13.52 15.90
C ALA A 161 -8.78 13.36 17.30
N ASP A 162 -10.02 12.89 17.36
CA ASP A 162 -10.70 12.54 18.60
C ASP A 162 -10.45 11.09 18.99
N VAL A 163 -10.35 10.19 17.99
CA VAL A 163 -10.12 8.75 18.19
C VAL A 163 -9.09 8.25 17.17
N VAL A 164 -8.19 7.40 17.64
CA VAL A 164 -7.27 6.60 16.80
C VAL A 164 -7.59 5.13 16.98
N VAL A 165 -7.98 4.46 15.88
CA VAL A 165 -8.15 3.00 15.80
C VAL A 165 -6.79 2.37 15.55
N ARG A 166 -6.34 1.51 16.47
CA ARG A 166 -5.04 0.85 16.42
C ARG A 166 -5.20 -0.63 16.06
N GLY A 167 -4.42 -1.10 15.09
CA GLY A 167 -4.51 -2.47 14.57
C GLY A 167 -5.67 -2.63 13.59
N GLU A 168 -6.32 -3.79 13.62
CA GLU A 168 -7.40 -4.13 12.71
C GLU A 168 -8.69 -3.39 13.06
N GLY A 169 -9.22 -2.66 12.07
CA GLY A 169 -10.32 -1.73 12.27
C GLY A 169 -11.72 -2.34 12.19
N GLU A 170 -11.89 -3.48 11.57
CA GLU A 170 -13.19 -4.06 11.19
C GLU A 170 -14.10 -4.28 12.42
N VAL A 171 -13.62 -5.04 13.38
CA VAL A 171 -14.36 -5.32 14.63
C VAL A 171 -14.34 -4.11 15.55
N THR A 172 -13.22 -3.38 15.58
CA THR A 172 -13.05 -2.21 16.46
C THR A 172 -14.01 -1.10 16.09
N CYS A 173 -14.17 -0.78 14.81
CA CYS A 173 -15.11 0.25 14.35
C CYS A 173 -16.56 -0.16 14.63
N VAL A 174 -16.93 -1.41 14.38
CA VAL A 174 -18.30 -1.90 14.67
C VAL A 174 -18.63 -1.77 16.17
N GLU A 175 -17.71 -2.19 17.06
CA GLU A 175 -17.91 -2.07 18.51
C GLU A 175 -17.96 -0.60 18.96
N MET A 176 -17.10 0.25 18.40
CA MET A 176 -17.10 1.69 18.67
C MET A 176 -18.43 2.34 18.26
N PHE A 177 -18.90 2.07 17.05
CA PHE A 177 -20.17 2.60 16.54
C PHE A 177 -21.35 2.12 17.38
N ALA A 178 -21.38 0.84 17.75
CA ALA A 178 -22.42 0.30 18.62
C ALA A 178 -22.41 0.95 20.01
N SER A 179 -21.22 1.22 20.56
CA SER A 179 -21.08 1.90 21.86
C SER A 179 -21.58 3.34 21.79
N ILE A 180 -21.21 4.08 20.73
CA ILE A 180 -21.67 5.46 20.52
C ILE A 180 -23.19 5.49 20.34
N ALA A 181 -23.75 4.63 19.49
CA ALA A 181 -25.19 4.54 19.24
C ALA A 181 -26.00 4.22 20.52
N ALA A 182 -25.41 3.46 21.44
CA ALA A 182 -26.01 3.10 22.73
C ALA A 182 -25.73 4.12 23.84
N GLY A 183 -25.03 5.23 23.56
CA GLY A 183 -24.62 6.21 24.56
C GLY A 183 -23.65 5.66 25.62
N LYS A 184 -22.90 4.60 25.28
CA LYS A 184 -21.94 3.97 26.21
C LYS A 184 -20.56 4.65 26.10
N SER A 185 -19.77 4.46 27.15
CA SER A 185 -18.39 4.94 27.19
C SER A 185 -17.52 4.22 26.19
N LEU A 186 -16.59 4.95 25.56
CA LEU A 186 -15.55 4.36 24.71
C LEU A 186 -14.43 3.66 25.49
N ARG A 187 -14.39 3.77 26.82
CA ARG A 187 -13.33 3.18 27.67
C ARG A 187 -13.24 1.67 27.58
N ASP A 188 -14.34 1.00 27.23
CA ASP A 188 -14.39 -0.46 27.12
C ASP A 188 -14.07 -0.99 25.71
N VAL A 189 -14.01 -0.11 24.70
CA VAL A 189 -13.73 -0.50 23.31
C VAL A 189 -12.24 -0.82 23.15
N ALA A 190 -11.90 -2.09 22.95
CA ALA A 190 -10.52 -2.49 22.73
C ALA A 190 -9.98 -1.97 21.37
N GLY A 191 -8.67 -1.69 21.31
CA GLY A 191 -8.02 -1.28 20.06
C GLY A 191 -8.14 0.19 19.72
N ILE A 192 -8.69 1.04 20.60
CA ILE A 192 -8.70 2.49 20.37
C ILE A 192 -7.83 3.25 21.37
N SER A 193 -7.40 4.42 20.94
CA SER A 193 -7.03 5.54 21.82
C SER A 193 -7.96 6.69 21.52
N PHE A 194 -8.37 7.48 22.52
CA PHE A 194 -9.32 8.58 22.32
C PHE A 194 -9.08 9.73 23.30
N ARG A 195 -9.58 10.93 22.94
CA ARG A 195 -9.58 12.08 23.85
C ARG A 195 -10.75 12.00 24.81
N ASP A 196 -10.44 12.14 26.08
CA ASP A 196 -11.43 12.26 27.15
C ASP A 196 -11.06 13.46 28.04
N ASN A 197 -11.88 14.51 28.03
CA ASN A 197 -11.63 15.75 28.74
C ASN A 197 -10.23 16.36 28.52
N GLY A 198 -9.75 16.31 27.25
CA GLY A 198 -8.45 16.85 26.83
C GLY A 198 -7.27 15.89 27.03
N ALA A 199 -7.43 14.81 27.80
CA ALA A 199 -6.41 13.78 27.96
C ALA A 199 -6.56 12.65 26.96
N VAL A 200 -5.44 12.04 26.52
CA VAL A 200 -5.45 10.85 25.68
C VAL A 200 -5.56 9.61 26.54
N VAL A 201 -6.67 8.88 26.40
CA VAL A 201 -6.91 7.58 27.03
C VAL A 201 -6.55 6.49 26.05
N ARG A 202 -5.72 5.52 26.47
CA ARG A 202 -5.37 4.35 25.69
C ARG A 202 -6.03 3.12 26.25
N ASN A 203 -6.98 2.56 25.49
CA ASN A 203 -7.59 1.30 25.85
C ASN A 203 -6.64 0.13 25.59
N ARG A 204 -6.95 -1.03 26.14
CA ARG A 204 -6.20 -2.26 25.88
C ARG A 204 -6.11 -2.52 24.36
N PRO A 205 -5.01 -3.08 23.86
CA PRO A 205 -4.94 -3.49 22.47
C PRO A 205 -6.02 -4.54 22.17
N ARG A 206 -6.46 -4.61 20.93
CA ARG A 206 -7.32 -5.68 20.44
C ARG A 206 -6.44 -6.81 19.92
N GLU A 207 -6.80 -8.04 20.27
CA GLU A 207 -6.20 -9.21 19.64
C GLU A 207 -6.54 -9.24 18.14
N PRO A 208 -5.58 -9.61 17.29
CA PRO A 208 -5.83 -9.77 15.86
C PRO A 208 -6.97 -10.76 15.58
N ILE A 209 -7.76 -10.46 14.55
CA ILE A 209 -8.91 -11.30 14.15
C ILE A 209 -8.41 -12.71 13.79
N ALA A 210 -8.77 -13.71 14.58
CA ALA A 210 -8.28 -15.08 14.39
C ALA A 210 -8.88 -15.73 13.13
N GLU A 211 -10.19 -15.60 12.97
CA GLU A 211 -10.96 -16.21 11.87
C GLU A 211 -11.26 -15.17 10.80
N LEU A 212 -10.37 -15.05 9.81
CA LEU A 212 -10.52 -14.03 8.77
C LEU A 212 -11.78 -14.21 7.93
N ASP A 213 -12.28 -15.43 7.76
CA ASP A 213 -13.51 -15.73 7.03
C ASP A 213 -14.78 -15.24 7.73
N SER A 214 -14.68 -14.82 8.99
CA SER A 214 -15.78 -14.15 9.69
C SER A 214 -16.02 -12.73 9.21
N LEU A 215 -15.06 -12.15 8.49
CA LEU A 215 -15.19 -10.80 7.94
C LEU A 215 -16.13 -10.78 6.74
N PRO A 216 -16.96 -9.73 6.61
CA PRO A 216 -17.73 -9.51 5.41
C PRO A 216 -16.83 -9.41 4.18
N HIS A 217 -17.35 -9.83 3.05
CA HIS A 217 -16.68 -9.75 1.76
C HIS A 217 -16.40 -8.28 1.38
N PRO A 218 -15.14 -7.86 1.18
CA PRO A 218 -14.80 -6.45 1.02
C PRO A 218 -15.40 -5.82 -0.25
N TYR A 219 -15.61 -6.59 -1.30
CA TYR A 219 -16.19 -6.11 -2.56
C TYR A 219 -17.71 -5.86 -2.50
N THR A 220 -18.39 -6.20 -1.39
CA THR A 220 -19.78 -5.78 -1.18
C THR A 220 -19.97 -4.27 -1.10
N VAL A 221 -18.88 -3.51 -0.97
CA VAL A 221 -18.83 -2.04 -1.01
C VAL A 221 -18.07 -1.52 -2.25
N SER A 222 -17.93 -2.34 -3.29
CA SER A 222 -17.17 -1.98 -4.50
C SER A 222 -17.71 -0.77 -5.25
N ASP A 223 -19.03 -0.57 -5.25
CA ASP A 223 -19.65 0.57 -5.92
C ASP A 223 -19.29 1.88 -5.23
N GLU A 224 -19.29 1.90 -3.89
CA GLU A 224 -18.90 3.06 -3.10
C GLU A 224 -17.42 3.44 -3.32
N PHE A 225 -16.56 2.43 -3.51
CA PHE A 225 -15.15 2.61 -3.82
C PHE A 225 -14.84 2.73 -5.32
N ARG A 226 -15.85 2.64 -6.19
CA ARG A 226 -15.74 2.72 -7.65
C ARG A 226 -14.70 1.77 -8.26
N ILE A 227 -14.60 0.57 -7.72
CA ILE A 227 -13.58 -0.42 -8.10
C ILE A 227 -13.76 -0.89 -9.55
N GLY A 228 -15.00 -1.12 -10.00
CA GLY A 228 -15.30 -1.72 -11.32
C GLY A 228 -14.69 -0.98 -12.52
N ARG A 229 -14.51 0.33 -12.43
CA ARG A 229 -13.89 1.15 -13.49
C ARG A 229 -12.39 0.95 -13.63
N ARG A 230 -11.72 0.39 -12.61
CA ARG A 230 -10.26 0.22 -12.57
C ARG A 230 -9.79 -1.01 -13.32
N PHE A 231 -10.67 -1.96 -13.65
CA PHE A 231 -10.31 -3.18 -14.38
C PHE A 231 -9.97 -2.94 -15.86
N GLU A 232 -10.24 -1.75 -16.39
CA GLU A 232 -10.04 -1.42 -17.81
C GLU A 232 -8.70 -0.76 -18.11
N LEU A 233 -7.84 -0.55 -17.11
CA LEU A 233 -6.56 0.13 -17.29
C LEU A 233 -5.47 -0.84 -17.78
N ARG A 234 -4.88 -0.57 -18.94
CA ARG A 234 -3.68 -1.25 -19.43
C ARG A 234 -2.42 -0.56 -18.95
N SER A 235 -1.39 -1.34 -18.62
CA SER A 235 -0.06 -0.82 -18.36
C SER A 235 0.81 -0.93 -19.60
N GLU A 236 1.21 0.20 -20.17
CA GLU A 236 2.24 0.26 -21.20
C GLU A 236 3.66 0.12 -20.64
N LEU A 237 3.79 0.16 -19.30
CA LEU A 237 5.06 0.05 -18.59
C LEU A 237 5.49 -1.40 -18.31
N LEU A 238 4.60 -2.37 -18.51
CA LEU A 238 4.94 -3.79 -18.38
C LEU A 238 5.29 -4.35 -19.76
N PRO A 239 6.40 -5.09 -19.91
CA PRO A 239 6.97 -5.51 -21.21
C PRO A 239 6.03 -6.30 -22.12
N HIS A 240 4.94 -6.84 -21.59
CA HIS A 240 3.99 -7.65 -22.36
C HIS A 240 2.60 -7.00 -22.46
N GLY A 241 2.45 -5.70 -22.14
CA GLY A 241 1.16 -5.04 -22.14
C GLY A 241 0.18 -5.62 -21.12
N ASP A 242 0.72 -6.22 -20.05
CA ASP A 242 -0.09 -6.80 -18.99
C ASP A 242 -0.92 -5.72 -18.30
N TRP A 243 -2.12 -6.14 -17.89
CA TRP A 243 -3.04 -5.27 -17.20
C TRP A 243 -2.48 -4.89 -15.83
N ILE A 244 -2.59 -3.63 -15.47
CA ILE A 244 -2.46 -3.25 -14.07
C ILE A 244 -3.57 -3.95 -13.33
N PRO A 245 -3.29 -4.55 -12.14
CA PRO A 245 -4.35 -5.17 -11.37
C PRO A 245 -5.41 -4.13 -11.04
N GLY A 246 -6.56 -4.23 -11.68
CA GLY A 246 -7.70 -3.37 -11.39
C GLY A 246 -8.34 -3.71 -10.04
N ALA A 247 -8.06 -4.90 -9.52
CA ALA A 247 -8.45 -5.34 -8.19
C ALA A 247 -7.37 -6.20 -7.55
N GLY A 248 -7.46 -6.36 -6.26
CA GLY A 248 -6.60 -7.24 -5.49
C GLY A 248 -7.27 -7.67 -4.20
N PHE A 249 -6.62 -8.58 -3.52
CA PHE A 249 -7.11 -9.12 -2.26
C PHE A 249 -5.96 -9.66 -1.42
N LEU A 250 -6.06 -9.48 -0.11
CA LEU A 250 -5.16 -10.09 0.85
C LEU A 250 -5.74 -11.45 1.26
N THR A 251 -5.20 -12.55 0.73
CA THR A 251 -5.64 -13.90 1.10
C THR A 251 -5.10 -14.34 2.44
N SER A 252 -4.14 -13.60 2.97
CA SER A 252 -3.55 -13.78 4.30
C SER A 252 -3.17 -12.45 4.92
N ARG A 253 -3.00 -12.43 6.24
CA ARG A 253 -2.47 -11.31 7.01
C ARG A 253 -1.32 -11.78 7.86
N GLY A 254 -0.20 -11.08 7.74
CA GLY A 254 1.01 -11.37 8.49
C GLY A 254 2.02 -12.24 7.75
N CYS A 255 3.27 -12.15 8.21
CA CYS A 255 4.41 -12.91 7.74
C CYS A 255 5.21 -13.43 8.94
N PRO A 256 5.68 -14.68 8.96
CA PRO A 256 6.44 -15.22 10.08
C PRO A 256 7.90 -14.75 10.11
N GLU A 257 8.33 -14.12 9.01
CA GLU A 257 9.69 -13.67 8.85
C GLU A 257 10.02 -12.44 9.71
N GLY A 258 11.31 -12.23 9.93
CA GLY A 258 11.79 -11.18 10.82
C GLY A 258 12.64 -10.13 10.13
N CYS A 259 12.33 -9.78 8.88
CA CYS A 259 13.07 -8.75 8.14
C CYS A 259 13.14 -7.45 8.95
N THR A 260 14.33 -6.90 9.13
CA THR A 260 14.59 -5.80 10.07
C THR A 260 13.92 -4.49 9.69
N PHE A 261 13.73 -4.27 8.40
CA PHE A 261 13.11 -3.06 7.82
C PHE A 261 11.58 -3.14 7.72
N CYS A 262 11.01 -4.34 7.91
CA CYS A 262 9.60 -4.60 7.61
C CYS A 262 8.69 -4.32 8.82
N LEU A 263 7.54 -3.69 8.58
CA LEU A 263 6.53 -3.42 9.60
C LEU A 263 5.67 -4.64 9.96
N ASP A 264 5.59 -5.63 9.09
CA ASP A 264 4.69 -6.77 9.29
C ASP A 264 4.94 -7.54 10.59
N PRO A 265 6.21 -7.79 11.02
CA PRO A 265 6.49 -8.38 12.32
C PRO A 265 5.91 -7.59 13.52
N ALA A 266 5.94 -6.26 13.45
CA ALA A 266 5.40 -5.39 14.50
C ALA A 266 3.86 -5.40 14.51
N LEU A 267 3.23 -5.42 13.33
CA LEU A 267 1.77 -5.39 13.18
C LEU A 267 1.12 -6.74 13.51
N ASN A 268 1.75 -7.86 13.13
CA ASN A 268 1.16 -9.19 13.18
C ASN A 268 1.87 -10.16 14.15
N ASN A 269 2.82 -9.68 14.97
CA ASN A 269 3.58 -10.50 15.93
C ASN A 269 4.19 -11.77 15.28
N ARG A 270 4.65 -11.68 14.04
CA ARG A 270 5.17 -12.80 13.24
C ARG A 270 4.19 -13.98 13.11
N ARG A 271 2.89 -13.71 13.17
CA ARG A 271 1.84 -14.72 12.98
C ARG A 271 1.17 -14.48 11.64
N THR A 272 0.90 -15.56 10.93
CA THR A 272 0.13 -15.52 9.69
C THR A 272 -1.24 -16.12 9.90
N ARG A 273 -2.26 -15.42 9.44
CA ARG A 273 -3.64 -15.86 9.43
C ARG A 273 -4.13 -15.88 7.98
N PHE A 274 -4.96 -16.82 7.63
CA PHE A 274 -5.36 -17.07 6.25
C PHE A 274 -6.86 -17.05 6.11
N HIS A 275 -7.35 -16.46 5.02
CA HIS A 275 -8.66 -16.82 4.51
C HIS A 275 -8.64 -18.25 3.97
N SER A 276 -9.75 -18.96 4.08
CA SER A 276 -9.89 -20.27 3.44
C SER A 276 -9.87 -20.13 1.91
N PRO A 277 -9.44 -21.16 1.19
CA PRO A 277 -9.53 -21.16 -0.28
C PRO A 277 -10.98 -20.95 -0.79
N ALA A 278 -11.97 -21.45 -0.07
CA ALA A 278 -13.38 -21.25 -0.41
C ALA A 278 -13.81 -19.77 -0.29
N TYR A 279 -13.39 -19.09 0.76
CA TYR A 279 -13.65 -17.64 0.90
C TYR A 279 -13.00 -16.85 -0.24
N VAL A 280 -11.72 -17.13 -0.55
CA VAL A 280 -11.02 -16.47 -1.66
C VAL A 280 -11.75 -16.72 -2.99
N ARG A 281 -12.20 -17.95 -3.24
CA ARG A 281 -13.00 -18.27 -4.43
C ARG A 281 -14.29 -17.46 -4.49
N ASN A 282 -15.02 -17.30 -3.40
CA ASN A 282 -16.24 -16.49 -3.35
C ASN A 282 -15.96 -15.02 -3.69
N VAL A 283 -14.83 -14.47 -3.20
CA VAL A 283 -14.39 -13.11 -3.57
C VAL A 283 -14.18 -12.99 -5.08
N LEU A 284 -13.46 -13.94 -5.67
CA LEU A 284 -13.15 -13.93 -7.10
C LEU A 284 -14.38 -14.17 -7.97
N ASP A 285 -15.29 -15.05 -7.56
CA ASP A 285 -16.59 -15.28 -8.26
C ASP A 285 -17.43 -13.99 -8.27
N TYR A 286 -17.45 -13.27 -7.14
CA TYR A 286 -18.12 -11.97 -7.08
C TYR A 286 -17.47 -10.97 -8.05
N CYS A 287 -16.15 -10.87 -8.06
CA CYS A 287 -15.43 -9.98 -8.97
C CYS A 287 -15.69 -10.36 -10.44
N ALA A 288 -15.67 -11.65 -10.78
CA ALA A 288 -15.93 -12.13 -12.14
C ALA A 288 -17.37 -11.83 -12.61
N ALA A 289 -18.34 -11.85 -11.69
CA ALA A 289 -19.73 -11.57 -12.00
C ALA A 289 -20.05 -10.08 -12.13
N ASN A 290 -19.33 -9.21 -11.40
CA ASN A 290 -19.69 -7.80 -11.27
C ASN A 290 -18.75 -6.84 -12.00
N PHE A 291 -17.54 -7.27 -12.34
CA PHE A 291 -16.57 -6.41 -13.03
C PHE A 291 -16.39 -6.88 -14.46
N ARG A 292 -16.68 -5.99 -15.40
CA ARG A 292 -16.49 -6.27 -16.82
C ARG A 292 -15.00 -6.28 -17.13
N SER A 293 -14.46 -7.46 -17.48
CA SER A 293 -13.14 -7.58 -18.06
C SER A 293 -13.06 -8.86 -18.85
N GLU A 294 -12.74 -8.75 -20.13
CA GLU A 294 -12.41 -9.91 -20.97
C GLU A 294 -11.00 -10.48 -20.64
N ALA A 295 -10.21 -9.78 -19.86
CA ALA A 295 -8.90 -10.20 -19.35
C ALA A 295 -8.46 -9.31 -18.19
N GLY A 296 -9.04 -9.45 -17.00
CA GLY A 296 -8.64 -8.69 -15.82
C GLY A 296 -7.42 -9.28 -15.14
N SER A 297 -6.50 -8.45 -14.69
CA SER A 297 -5.42 -8.88 -13.80
C SER A 297 -5.82 -8.66 -12.34
N PHE A 298 -5.56 -9.65 -11.50
CA PHE A 298 -5.89 -9.65 -10.08
C PHE A 298 -4.63 -9.80 -9.23
N PHE A 299 -4.40 -8.89 -8.29
CA PHE A 299 -3.23 -8.92 -7.44
C PHE A 299 -3.54 -9.53 -6.06
N PHE A 300 -2.84 -10.59 -5.70
CA PHE A 300 -2.82 -11.09 -4.34
C PHE A 300 -1.70 -10.40 -3.56
N GLY A 301 -2.11 -9.43 -2.73
CA GLY A 301 -1.21 -8.54 -2.00
C GLY A 301 -0.66 -9.12 -0.68
N ASP A 302 -0.68 -10.43 -0.52
CA ASP A 302 -0.14 -11.11 0.65
C ASP A 302 1.35 -10.78 0.85
N ALA A 303 1.80 -10.62 2.08
CA ALA A 303 3.21 -10.36 2.37
C ALA A 303 4.15 -11.44 1.80
N THR A 304 3.68 -12.70 1.75
CA THR A 304 4.38 -13.84 1.12
C THR A 304 3.34 -14.88 0.70
N PHE A 305 2.84 -14.79 -0.52
CA PHE A 305 1.72 -15.60 -1.01
C PHE A 305 1.96 -17.11 -0.96
N THR A 306 3.18 -17.55 -1.27
CA THR A 306 3.54 -18.96 -1.44
C THR A 306 4.00 -19.66 -0.15
N MET A 307 3.97 -18.97 1.01
CA MET A 307 4.57 -19.49 2.27
C MET A 307 3.96 -20.80 2.77
N ASN A 308 2.71 -21.09 2.42
CA ASN A 308 2.04 -22.33 2.82
C ASN A 308 1.69 -23.17 1.58
N SER A 309 2.58 -24.07 1.18
CA SER A 309 2.45 -24.86 -0.04
C SER A 309 1.19 -25.75 -0.06
N LYS A 310 0.78 -26.30 1.10
CA LYS A 310 -0.43 -27.14 1.20
C LYS A 310 -1.70 -26.32 0.95
N ARG A 311 -1.77 -25.11 1.52
CA ARG A 311 -2.88 -24.18 1.26
C ARG A 311 -2.86 -23.69 -0.17
N LEU A 312 -1.65 -23.34 -0.67
CA LEU A 312 -1.45 -22.89 -2.04
C LEU A 312 -2.03 -23.88 -3.05
N GLY A 313 -1.69 -25.16 -2.94
CA GLY A 313 -2.24 -26.19 -3.85
C GLY A 313 -3.77 -26.25 -3.84
N LYS A 314 -4.41 -26.08 -2.67
CA LYS A 314 -5.88 -26.02 -2.58
C LYS A 314 -6.44 -24.74 -3.21
N LEU A 315 -5.75 -23.62 -3.04
CA LEU A 315 -6.17 -22.34 -3.61
C LEU A 315 -6.07 -22.37 -5.14
N LEU A 316 -4.92 -22.80 -5.69
CA LEU A 316 -4.69 -22.86 -7.13
C LEU A 316 -5.74 -23.74 -7.83
N ALA A 317 -6.12 -24.87 -7.22
CA ALA A 317 -7.17 -25.74 -7.77
C ALA A 317 -8.57 -25.06 -7.86
N LEU A 318 -8.79 -23.98 -7.10
CA LEU A 318 -10.03 -23.22 -7.13
C LEU A 318 -10.00 -22.02 -8.08
N LEU A 319 -8.86 -21.69 -8.68
CA LEU A 319 -8.75 -20.58 -9.62
C LEU A 319 -9.18 -20.96 -11.05
N ASP A 320 -9.30 -22.24 -11.33
CA ASP A 320 -9.70 -22.76 -12.65
C ASP A 320 -11.09 -22.22 -13.08
N GLY A 321 -11.20 -21.87 -14.35
CA GLY A 321 -12.42 -21.33 -14.96
C GLY A 321 -12.71 -19.86 -14.65
N LEU A 322 -11.85 -19.16 -13.91
CA LEU A 322 -11.99 -17.73 -13.71
C LEU A 322 -11.29 -16.93 -14.83
N PRO A 323 -11.85 -15.76 -15.21
CA PRO A 323 -11.37 -14.99 -16.36
C PRO A 323 -10.17 -14.08 -16.03
N PHE A 324 -9.42 -14.37 -14.96
CA PHE A 324 -8.36 -13.51 -14.49
C PHE A 324 -6.97 -14.06 -14.78
N SER A 325 -6.02 -13.17 -15.04
CA SER A 325 -4.61 -13.41 -14.78
C SER A 325 -4.27 -12.99 -13.35
N TYR A 326 -3.20 -13.56 -12.78
CA TYR A 326 -2.87 -13.30 -11.38
C TYR A 326 -1.45 -12.78 -11.22
N GLN A 327 -1.29 -11.89 -10.27
CA GLN A 327 0.01 -11.36 -9.84
C GLN A 327 0.16 -11.56 -8.34
N ILE A 328 1.37 -11.86 -7.89
CA ILE A 328 1.71 -12.06 -6.48
C ILE A 328 3.01 -11.38 -6.10
N GLN A 329 3.19 -11.25 -4.78
CA GLN A 329 4.51 -11.04 -4.19
C GLN A 329 4.88 -12.17 -3.24
N THR A 330 6.16 -12.50 -3.20
CA THR A 330 6.68 -13.57 -2.36
C THR A 330 8.19 -13.41 -2.11
N ARG A 331 8.75 -14.36 -1.38
CA ARG A 331 10.20 -14.50 -1.15
C ARG A 331 10.75 -15.65 -1.98
N ALA A 332 12.03 -15.56 -2.35
CA ALA A 332 12.69 -16.59 -3.16
C ALA A 332 12.71 -17.98 -2.48
N ASP A 333 12.89 -18.03 -1.16
CA ASP A 333 12.93 -19.30 -0.38
C ASP A 333 11.56 -20.01 -0.28
N TYR A 334 10.48 -19.36 -0.65
CA TYR A 334 9.14 -19.96 -0.77
C TYR A 334 8.77 -20.31 -2.23
N LEU A 335 9.75 -20.27 -3.14
CA LEU A 335 9.62 -20.72 -4.51
C LEU A 335 10.49 -22.01 -4.72
N ASN A 336 9.96 -22.91 -5.51
CA ASN A 336 10.69 -24.05 -6.04
C ASN A 336 10.07 -24.41 -7.39
N PRO A 337 10.72 -25.22 -8.26
CA PRO A 337 10.22 -25.52 -9.60
C PRO A 337 8.80 -26.06 -9.63
N GLY A 338 8.38 -26.83 -8.59
CA GLY A 338 7.03 -27.36 -8.49
C GLY A 338 5.98 -26.27 -8.23
N ILE A 339 6.27 -25.35 -7.31
CA ILE A 339 5.42 -24.19 -7.01
C ILE A 339 5.34 -23.26 -8.22
N VAL A 340 6.49 -22.95 -8.83
CA VAL A 340 6.56 -22.07 -10.02
C VAL A 340 5.72 -22.64 -11.16
N LYS A 341 5.86 -23.94 -11.47
CA LYS A 341 5.04 -24.62 -12.48
C LYS A 341 3.55 -24.60 -12.14
N ALA A 342 3.19 -24.78 -10.87
CA ALA A 342 1.79 -24.75 -10.44
C ALA A 342 1.18 -23.34 -10.58
N LEU A 343 1.95 -22.29 -10.28
CA LEU A 343 1.54 -20.89 -10.51
C LEU A 343 1.31 -20.62 -12.00
N ALA A 344 2.26 -20.98 -12.86
CA ALA A 344 2.14 -20.80 -14.32
C ALA A 344 0.90 -21.50 -14.87
N ASN A 345 0.61 -22.73 -14.44
CA ASN A 345 -0.56 -23.49 -14.86
C ASN A 345 -1.89 -22.86 -14.38
N ALA A 346 -1.85 -22.06 -13.31
CA ALA A 346 -3.01 -21.37 -12.75
C ALA A 346 -3.15 -19.92 -13.23
N ASN A 347 -2.54 -19.59 -14.37
CA ASN A 347 -2.61 -18.29 -15.06
C ASN A 347 -2.00 -17.12 -14.25
N PHE A 348 -0.95 -17.40 -13.46
CA PHE A 348 -0.14 -16.33 -12.89
C PHE A 348 0.80 -15.79 -13.98
N THR A 349 0.89 -14.46 -14.06
CA THR A 349 1.69 -13.76 -15.06
C THR A 349 2.90 -13.07 -14.45
N THR A 350 2.79 -12.58 -13.22
CA THR A 350 3.85 -11.82 -12.56
C THR A 350 4.09 -12.32 -11.14
N VAL A 351 5.36 -12.53 -10.82
CA VAL A 351 5.82 -12.88 -9.47
C VAL A 351 6.80 -11.83 -8.99
N ALA A 352 6.37 -10.99 -8.06
CA ALA A 352 7.26 -10.04 -7.40
C ALA A 352 8.07 -10.76 -6.31
N ILE A 353 9.38 -10.62 -6.35
CA ILE A 353 10.32 -11.29 -5.44
C ILE A 353 11.12 -10.23 -4.69
N GLY A 354 10.97 -10.18 -3.37
CA GLY A 354 11.77 -9.29 -2.52
C GLY A 354 13.23 -9.75 -2.50
N ALA A 355 14.09 -9.09 -3.26
CA ALA A 355 15.53 -9.34 -3.31
C ALA A 355 16.28 -8.49 -2.27
N GLU A 356 15.86 -7.27 -2.06
CA GLU A 356 16.34 -6.22 -1.16
C GLU A 356 17.76 -5.76 -1.47
N SER A 357 18.76 -6.64 -1.51
CA SER A 357 20.16 -6.35 -1.87
C SER A 357 20.83 -7.55 -2.50
N PHE A 358 21.72 -7.32 -3.48
CA PHE A 358 22.62 -8.34 -4.02
C PHE A 358 24.01 -8.32 -3.36
N ASN A 359 24.12 -7.68 -2.21
CA ASN A 359 25.24 -7.89 -1.29
C ASN A 359 24.80 -8.91 -0.23
N GLU A 360 25.43 -10.10 -0.19
CA GLU A 360 25.02 -11.18 0.71
C GLU A 360 25.11 -10.82 2.18
N GLU A 361 26.13 -10.09 2.61
CA GLU A 361 26.28 -9.64 3.98
C GLU A 361 25.12 -8.70 4.37
N ILE A 362 24.80 -7.74 3.50
CA ILE A 362 23.70 -6.81 3.74
C ILE A 362 22.35 -7.55 3.73
N LEU A 363 22.15 -8.48 2.81
CA LEU A 363 20.93 -9.25 2.70
C LEU A 363 20.68 -10.09 3.96
N GLN A 364 21.72 -10.74 4.48
CA GLN A 364 21.61 -11.66 5.61
C GLN A 364 21.66 -10.94 6.95
N GLU A 365 22.66 -10.08 7.16
CA GLU A 365 22.95 -9.50 8.47
C GLU A 365 22.17 -8.19 8.71
N VAL A 366 21.99 -7.36 7.66
CA VAL A 366 21.32 -6.07 7.79
C VAL A 366 19.83 -6.18 7.55
N ALA A 367 19.43 -6.73 6.41
CA ALA A 367 18.00 -6.90 6.08
C ALA A 367 17.35 -8.07 6.84
N GLY A 368 18.14 -8.96 7.44
CA GLY A 368 17.66 -10.11 8.20
C GLY A 368 17.00 -11.17 7.33
N LYS A 369 17.31 -11.20 6.03
CA LYS A 369 16.84 -12.24 5.11
C LYS A 369 17.89 -13.34 5.00
N ARG A 370 17.55 -14.54 5.46
CA ARG A 370 18.42 -15.72 5.37
C ARG A 370 18.38 -16.33 3.96
N LEU A 371 18.73 -15.54 2.96
CA LEU A 371 18.77 -15.90 1.55
C LEU A 371 20.18 -15.70 1.00
N SER A 372 20.53 -16.42 -0.06
CA SER A 372 21.69 -16.10 -0.88
C SER A 372 21.25 -15.36 -2.16
N VAL A 373 22.11 -14.53 -2.70
CA VAL A 373 21.89 -13.86 -3.99
C VAL A 373 21.64 -14.90 -5.08
N ALA A 374 22.39 -16.02 -5.06
CA ALA A 374 22.20 -17.12 -6.00
C ALA A 374 20.79 -17.70 -5.92
N SER A 375 20.23 -17.89 -4.71
CA SER A 375 18.86 -18.41 -4.56
C SER A 375 17.79 -17.46 -5.11
N VAL A 376 18.02 -16.15 -5.02
CA VAL A 376 17.11 -15.15 -5.61
C VAL A 376 17.16 -15.17 -7.12
N LEU A 377 18.36 -15.27 -7.70
CA LEU A 377 18.56 -15.39 -9.16
C LEU A 377 18.00 -16.70 -9.71
N ASP A 378 18.19 -17.81 -9.01
CA ASP A 378 17.62 -19.11 -9.39
C ASP A 378 16.07 -19.05 -9.40
N ALA A 379 15.46 -18.50 -8.35
CA ALA A 379 14.01 -18.34 -8.31
C ALA A 379 13.49 -17.43 -9.45
N ALA A 380 14.18 -16.34 -9.75
CA ALA A 380 13.80 -15.45 -10.84
C ALA A 380 13.93 -16.15 -12.20
N ARG A 381 14.98 -16.96 -12.41
CA ARG A 381 15.16 -17.77 -13.62
C ARG A 381 14.05 -18.80 -13.77
N ASP A 382 13.73 -19.55 -12.72
CA ASP A 382 12.66 -20.55 -12.74
C ASP A 382 11.31 -19.91 -13.12
N VAL A 383 10.99 -18.73 -12.56
CA VAL A 383 9.77 -17.97 -12.89
C VAL A 383 9.76 -17.59 -14.37
N ARG A 384 10.86 -17.10 -14.91
CA ARG A 384 10.97 -16.71 -16.33
C ARG A 384 10.88 -17.92 -17.26
N GLU A 385 11.55 -19.03 -16.94
CA GLU A 385 11.51 -20.26 -17.74
C GLU A 385 10.11 -20.90 -17.76
N ALA A 386 9.31 -20.65 -16.73
CA ALA A 386 7.91 -21.05 -16.69
C ALA A 386 6.96 -20.10 -17.46
N GLY A 387 7.50 -19.08 -18.15
CA GLY A 387 6.74 -18.12 -18.94
C GLY A 387 6.07 -17.01 -18.14
N MET A 388 6.43 -16.86 -16.88
CA MET A 388 5.97 -15.76 -16.02
C MET A 388 7.02 -14.66 -15.91
N PHE A 389 6.63 -13.54 -15.36
CA PHE A 389 7.42 -12.33 -15.24
C PHE A 389 8.00 -12.20 -13.82
N PRO A 390 9.33 -12.37 -13.61
CA PRO A 390 9.93 -12.10 -12.31
C PRO A 390 10.15 -10.60 -12.15
N MET A 391 9.57 -9.98 -11.14
CA MET A 391 9.78 -8.58 -10.76
C MET A 391 10.58 -8.54 -9.46
N LEU A 392 11.85 -8.15 -9.53
CA LEU A 392 12.68 -8.04 -8.34
C LEU A 392 12.55 -6.66 -7.68
N THR A 393 12.48 -6.64 -6.36
CA THR A 393 12.44 -5.38 -5.58
C THR A 393 13.68 -5.24 -4.71
N PHE A 394 14.26 -4.02 -4.71
CA PHE A 394 15.48 -3.69 -3.98
C PHE A 394 15.27 -2.48 -3.08
N ILE A 395 16.02 -2.43 -2.00
CA ILE A 395 16.09 -1.29 -1.08
C ILE A 395 17.46 -0.64 -1.24
N VAL A 396 17.50 0.63 -1.62
CA VAL A 396 18.72 1.42 -1.77
C VAL A 396 19.01 2.16 -0.48
N GLY A 397 20.23 2.05 0.02
CA GLY A 397 20.68 2.75 1.23
C GLY A 397 20.55 1.93 2.50
N LEU A 398 20.44 0.60 2.41
CA LEU A 398 20.62 -0.27 3.56
C LEU A 398 22.01 -0.01 4.20
N PRO A 399 22.14 -0.08 5.54
CA PRO A 399 23.43 0.13 6.21
C PRO A 399 24.56 -0.70 5.60
N GLY A 400 25.63 -0.05 5.19
CA GLY A 400 26.79 -0.68 4.54
C GLY A 400 26.71 -0.76 3.01
N GLU A 401 25.59 -0.37 2.38
CA GLU A 401 25.55 -0.26 0.92
C GLU A 401 26.35 0.93 0.42
N THR A 402 26.93 0.76 -0.75
CA THR A 402 27.63 1.82 -1.50
C THR A 402 27.00 1.99 -2.88
N ARG A 403 27.20 3.15 -3.51
CA ARG A 403 26.77 3.40 -4.90
C ARG A 403 27.31 2.32 -5.84
N ASP A 404 28.57 1.93 -5.67
CA ASP A 404 29.21 0.87 -6.45
C ASP A 404 28.58 -0.50 -6.25
N SER A 405 28.15 -0.85 -5.01
CA SER A 405 27.47 -2.11 -4.75
C SER A 405 26.09 -2.18 -5.41
N ILE A 406 25.40 -1.03 -5.48
CA ILE A 406 24.09 -0.93 -6.15
C ILE A 406 24.25 -1.01 -7.67
N TRP A 407 25.26 -0.36 -8.24
CA TRP A 407 25.54 -0.50 -9.68
C TRP A 407 25.93 -1.93 -10.05
N ARG A 408 26.72 -2.62 -9.22
CA ARG A 408 26.99 -4.06 -9.41
C ARG A 408 25.71 -4.90 -9.40
N THR A 409 24.75 -4.55 -8.54
CA THR A 409 23.42 -5.19 -8.57
C THR A 409 22.74 -5.02 -9.92
N VAL A 410 22.76 -3.80 -10.48
CA VAL A 410 22.22 -3.52 -11.83
C VAL A 410 22.90 -4.36 -12.92
N ASP A 411 24.23 -4.46 -12.87
CA ASP A 411 24.99 -5.27 -13.82
C ASP A 411 24.65 -6.76 -13.69
N MET A 412 24.58 -7.29 -12.46
CA MET A 412 24.18 -8.67 -12.22
C MET A 412 22.76 -8.98 -12.71
N LEU A 413 21.82 -8.03 -12.59
CA LEU A 413 20.47 -8.20 -13.16
C LEU A 413 20.53 -8.33 -14.68
N LYS A 414 21.29 -7.47 -15.37
CA LYS A 414 21.46 -7.50 -16.81
C LYS A 414 22.14 -8.80 -17.29
N GLU A 415 23.21 -9.22 -16.62
CA GLU A 415 23.94 -10.45 -16.92
C GLU A 415 23.06 -11.70 -16.80
N ASN A 416 22.10 -11.69 -15.87
CA ASN A 416 21.15 -12.79 -15.65
C ASN A 416 19.85 -12.64 -16.48
N GLY A 417 19.77 -11.63 -17.36
CA GLY A 417 18.60 -11.38 -18.20
C GLY A 417 17.34 -11.05 -17.42
N ILE A 418 17.51 -10.38 -16.26
CA ILE A 418 16.38 -9.89 -15.47
C ILE A 418 16.01 -8.50 -16.02
N GLU A 419 14.86 -8.44 -16.64
CA GLU A 419 14.38 -7.22 -17.31
C GLU A 419 13.53 -6.33 -16.41
N THR A 420 13.09 -6.80 -15.23
CA THR A 420 12.21 -6.04 -14.36
C THR A 420 12.73 -6.02 -12.93
N ALA A 421 13.09 -4.83 -12.49
CA ALA A 421 13.42 -4.56 -11.11
C ALA A 421 12.93 -3.15 -10.73
N THR A 422 12.63 -2.97 -9.46
CA THR A 422 12.30 -1.67 -8.88
C THR A 422 13.18 -1.43 -7.67
N PHE A 423 13.81 -0.28 -7.63
CA PHE A 423 14.64 0.16 -6.52
C PHE A 423 13.87 1.22 -5.72
N PHE A 424 13.79 1.01 -4.41
CA PHE A 424 13.15 1.92 -3.46
C PHE A 424 14.19 2.51 -2.52
N PRO A 425 14.13 3.80 -2.20
CA PRO A 425 14.99 4.35 -1.14
C PRO A 425 14.57 3.74 0.20
N LEU A 426 15.55 3.45 1.06
CA LEU A 426 15.28 2.97 2.41
C LEU A 426 14.47 3.97 3.20
N VAL A 427 13.33 3.55 3.72
CA VAL A 427 12.54 4.28 4.70
C VAL A 427 12.57 3.51 6.02
N VAL A 428 12.93 4.20 7.10
CA VAL A 428 13.05 3.60 8.43
C VAL A 428 11.76 3.80 9.19
N PHE A 429 10.90 2.79 9.18
CA PHE A 429 9.59 2.85 9.82
C PHE A 429 9.66 2.63 11.33
N LYS A 430 8.97 3.48 12.09
CA LYS A 430 8.82 3.32 13.53
C LYS A 430 8.23 1.96 13.89
N GLY A 431 8.84 1.29 14.87
CA GLY A 431 8.45 -0.06 15.30
C GLY A 431 9.14 -1.20 14.56
N THR A 432 10.00 -0.91 13.58
CA THR A 432 10.86 -1.92 12.96
C THR A 432 12.15 -2.12 13.77
N ALA A 433 12.77 -3.29 13.64
CA ALA A 433 14.05 -3.55 14.29
C ALA A 433 15.15 -2.58 13.77
N LEU A 434 15.08 -2.21 12.50
CA LEU A 434 16.01 -1.24 11.91
C LEU A 434 15.80 0.16 12.49
N PHE A 435 14.55 0.57 12.76
CA PHE A 435 14.26 1.83 13.44
C PHE A 435 14.87 1.88 14.83
N GLU A 436 14.76 0.82 15.61
CA GLU A 436 15.32 0.76 16.96
C GLU A 436 16.86 0.89 16.93
N GLN A 437 17.51 0.25 15.96
CA GLN A 437 18.96 0.40 15.76
C GLN A 437 19.34 1.82 15.36
N PHE A 438 18.56 2.45 14.47
CA PHE A 438 18.76 3.83 14.05
C PHE A 438 18.51 4.81 15.21
N ALA A 439 17.42 4.62 15.96
CA ALA A 439 17.06 5.45 17.10
C ALA A 439 18.11 5.45 18.23
N GLN A 440 18.85 4.35 18.39
CA GLN A 440 19.94 4.25 19.36
C GLN A 440 21.21 5.01 18.94
N ARG A 441 21.41 5.22 17.63
CA ARG A 441 22.64 5.80 17.06
C ARG A 441 22.52 7.30 16.78
N CYS A 442 21.32 7.79 16.51
CA CYS A 442 21.08 9.16 16.09
C CYS A 442 20.26 9.94 17.11
N SER A 443 20.70 11.14 17.45
CA SER A 443 19.85 12.08 18.23
C SER A 443 18.64 12.55 17.42
N PRO A 444 17.58 13.08 18.07
CA PRO A 444 16.45 13.66 17.34
C PRO A 444 16.85 14.75 16.34
N GLU A 445 17.85 15.58 16.69
CA GLU A 445 18.37 16.65 15.85
C GLU A 445 19.08 16.10 14.61
N GLU A 446 19.80 14.98 14.73
CA GLU A 446 20.47 14.30 13.60
C GLU A 446 19.47 13.62 12.67
N ARG A 447 18.29 13.24 13.18
CA ARG A 447 17.22 12.63 12.36
C ARG A 447 16.45 13.64 11.52
N GLU A 448 16.34 14.89 11.99
CA GLU A 448 15.54 15.91 11.32
C GLU A 448 15.94 16.17 9.86
N PRO A 449 17.25 16.29 9.51
CA PRO A 449 17.68 16.45 8.12
C PRO A 449 17.39 15.23 7.23
N LEU A 450 17.13 14.08 7.82
CA LEU A 450 16.94 12.82 7.11
C LEU A 450 15.49 12.52 6.75
N ARG A 451 14.58 13.42 7.07
CA ARG A 451 13.17 13.26 6.68
C ARG A 451 13.04 13.12 5.18
N LEU A 452 12.40 12.05 4.78
CA LEU A 452 12.18 11.71 3.36
C LEU A 452 11.43 12.81 2.62
N ASN A 453 10.49 13.43 3.32
CA ASN A 453 9.53 14.34 2.75
C ASN A 453 9.06 15.28 3.87
N PRO A 454 8.96 16.60 3.64
CA PRO A 454 8.41 17.52 4.62
C PRO A 454 6.99 17.19 5.06
N PHE A 455 6.31 16.28 4.35
CA PHE A 455 4.97 15.78 4.65
C PHE A 455 4.97 14.38 5.26
N SER A 456 6.12 13.83 5.61
CA SER A 456 6.28 12.52 6.27
C SER A 456 7.15 12.68 7.51
N GLU A 457 6.81 11.99 8.59
CA GLU A 457 7.65 11.91 9.80
C GLU A 457 8.65 10.76 9.75
N GLU A 458 8.78 10.14 8.60
CA GLU A 458 9.70 9.05 8.38
C GLU A 458 11.06 9.53 7.96
N PHE A 459 12.04 8.78 8.38
CA PHE A 459 13.42 9.11 8.19
C PHE A 459 14.06 8.18 7.17
N LEU A 460 14.87 8.75 6.28
CA LEU A 460 15.83 7.97 5.53
C LEU A 460 17.03 7.67 6.44
N PHE A 461 17.66 6.54 6.20
CA PHE A 461 18.88 6.19 6.89
C PHE A 461 20.05 6.97 6.26
N ALA A 462 20.70 7.81 7.07
CA ALA A 462 21.93 8.46 6.64
C ALA A 462 23.10 7.50 6.73
N SER A 463 23.95 7.56 5.72
CA SER A 463 25.25 6.90 5.68
C SER A 463 26.30 7.84 5.10
N ASP A 464 27.58 7.49 5.21
CA ASP A 464 28.65 8.25 4.54
C ASP A 464 28.42 8.30 3.02
N GLU A 465 27.78 7.30 2.45
CA GLU A 465 27.47 7.21 1.03
C GLU A 465 26.24 8.05 0.63
N PHE A 466 25.26 8.15 1.53
CA PHE A 466 24.02 8.90 1.35
C PHE A 466 23.74 9.77 2.57
N PRO A 467 24.44 10.92 2.71
CA PRO A 467 24.32 11.76 3.89
C PRO A 467 22.99 12.51 3.98
N THR A 468 22.27 12.66 2.87
CA THR A 468 20.98 13.35 2.85
C THR A 468 19.87 12.53 2.18
N ALA A 469 18.63 12.83 2.54
CA ALA A 469 17.43 12.25 1.92
C ALA A 469 17.37 12.53 0.42
N GLU A 470 17.77 13.73 0.01
CA GLU A 470 17.77 14.14 -1.39
C GLU A 470 18.77 13.34 -2.22
N GLU A 471 19.98 13.11 -1.71
CA GLU A 471 21.00 12.30 -2.39
C GLU A 471 20.55 10.84 -2.55
N LEU A 472 20.03 10.22 -1.48
CA LEU A 472 19.53 8.85 -1.56
C LEU A 472 18.38 8.73 -2.56
N THR A 473 17.42 9.65 -2.50
CA THR A 473 16.24 9.62 -3.40
C THR A 473 16.64 9.89 -4.85
N GLY A 474 17.51 10.90 -5.08
CA GLY A 474 18.00 11.23 -6.42
C GLY A 474 18.84 10.11 -7.03
N PHE A 475 19.70 9.48 -6.25
CA PHE A 475 20.44 8.32 -6.70
C PHE A 475 19.53 7.13 -7.03
N THR A 476 18.56 6.82 -6.18
CA THR A 476 17.57 5.76 -6.44
C THR A 476 16.81 5.99 -7.74
N GLN A 477 16.44 7.23 -8.04
CA GLN A 477 15.81 7.60 -9.31
C GLN A 477 16.75 7.38 -10.50
N THR A 478 18.02 7.76 -10.35
CA THR A 478 19.04 7.55 -11.38
C THR A 478 19.20 6.07 -11.70
N VAL A 479 19.25 5.21 -10.67
CA VAL A 479 19.35 3.75 -10.84
C VAL A 479 18.13 3.20 -11.57
N ASN A 480 16.91 3.57 -11.17
CA ASN A 480 15.69 3.13 -11.84
C ASN A 480 15.65 3.57 -13.31
N THR A 481 16.03 4.82 -13.59
CA THR A 481 16.06 5.37 -14.94
C THR A 481 17.08 4.63 -15.82
N ALA A 482 18.30 4.42 -15.33
CA ALA A 482 19.35 3.72 -16.05
C ALA A 482 18.99 2.25 -16.30
N PHE A 483 18.32 1.58 -15.36
CA PHE A 483 17.84 0.22 -15.54
C PHE A 483 16.75 0.14 -16.60
N CYS A 484 15.81 1.09 -16.63
CA CYS A 484 14.75 1.17 -17.63
C CYS A 484 15.26 1.58 -19.02
N GLN A 485 16.20 2.54 -19.12
CA GLN A 485 16.74 3.01 -20.41
C GLN A 485 17.57 1.95 -21.14
N GLY A 486 18.22 1.05 -20.42
CA GLY A 486 18.91 -0.09 -21.01
C GLY A 486 18.00 -1.02 -21.84
N ARG A 487 16.68 -0.90 -21.71
CA ARG A 487 15.68 -1.63 -22.50
C ARG A 487 15.39 -1.00 -23.87
N ILE A 488 15.50 0.32 -23.98
CA ILE A 488 15.13 1.07 -25.21
C ILE A 488 16.26 0.97 -26.24
N THR A 489 17.49 0.71 -25.81
CA THR A 489 18.68 0.65 -26.69
C THR A 489 19.11 -0.77 -27.08
N GLY A 490 18.44 -1.81 -26.60
CA GLY A 490 18.74 -3.23 -26.81
C GLY A 490 17.88 -3.92 -27.89
N SER A 491 17.33 -3.16 -28.84
CA SER A 491 16.62 -3.70 -30.04
C SER A 491 17.50 -3.74 -31.27
#